data_a35f1bd16de67e4348f17efc611afdcb
#
_entry.id   a35f1bd16de67e4348f17efc611afdcb
#
_cell.length_a   1.000
_cell.length_b   1.000
_cell.length_c   1.000
_cell.angle_alpha   90.00
_cell.angle_beta   90.00
_cell.angle_gamma   90.00
#
_symmetry.space_group_name_H-M   'P 1'
#
loop_
_entity.id
_entity.type
_entity.pdbx_description
1 polymer ?
#
loop_
_entity_poly.entity_id
_entity_poly.type
_entity_poly.pdbx_seq_one_letter_code
_entity_poly.pdbx_strand_id
1 'polypeptide(L)'
;MQFGFCAMANIDEIGFYSHAEALGYDSVWVADSQHLFSDVYAVLALAARQTSRIRLGPGTAICGTRIPAVHAAAMATLNRMAPGRVFLGIGTGNTAMRTMGQRPMTMRAFGEYLRVLSGLLRGEVVDYTFNGVTKPIRMLMHEFQYMNLEPRIPLYVSGFGPRAMGLAGEHGDGLVFAIPPRGVPVAEAMANVRQGAARVGRDLTGYHNAALVNVVLLEPGERADSERVKAMVGPNVMASVYYFYDTVHERGGEPPPFLRRIWEPYCALVAETPPEHRHFRTHEYHYTRLHEGEYALIDEQLIRDTCLVGTTEELIAQFRQLEADGLRELIIATGNEHKWRLAADVMNQVIRRL
;
A
#
# COMPACT_ATOMS: atom_id res chain seq x y z
N MET A 1 7.47 -12.11 13.00
CA MET A 1 6.83 -11.27 11.95
C MET A 1 7.82 -10.19 11.48
N GLN A 2 7.80 -9.77 10.20
CA GLN A 2 8.58 -8.64 9.69
C GLN A 2 7.84 -7.33 9.91
N PHE A 3 8.59 -6.22 9.95
CA PHE A 3 8.03 -4.88 10.12
C PHE A 3 8.50 -3.96 8.99
N GLY A 4 7.55 -3.48 8.22
CA GLY A 4 7.76 -2.47 7.19
C GLY A 4 7.21 -1.11 7.59
N PHE A 5 7.65 -0.07 6.90
CA PHE A 5 7.10 1.28 7.05
C PHE A 5 6.68 1.83 5.69
N CYS A 6 5.45 2.34 5.61
CA CYS A 6 4.96 3.00 4.39
C CYS A 6 5.18 4.51 4.50
N ALA A 7 5.92 5.07 3.55
CA ALA A 7 6.18 6.49 3.43
C ALA A 7 5.68 7.04 2.10
N MET A 8 5.20 8.27 2.09
CA MET A 8 4.90 8.99 0.85
C MET A 8 6.20 9.32 0.11
N ALA A 9 6.16 9.22 -1.24
CA ALA A 9 7.31 9.58 -2.06
C ALA A 9 7.59 11.09 -1.92
N ASN A 10 8.69 11.43 -1.27
CA ASN A 10 9.16 12.81 -1.13
C ASN A 10 10.66 12.84 -1.44
N ILE A 11 11.04 13.55 -2.50
CA ILE A 11 12.42 13.61 -2.99
C ILE A 11 13.35 14.34 -2.02
N ASP A 12 12.81 15.22 -1.18
CA ASP A 12 13.59 16.00 -0.22
C ASP A 12 13.78 15.27 1.12
N GLU A 13 13.06 14.14 1.35
CA GLU A 13 13.10 13.38 2.59
C GLU A 13 13.75 11.99 2.45
N ILE A 14 14.69 11.84 1.55
CA ILE A 14 15.39 10.57 1.28
C ILE A 14 16.09 10.02 2.53
N GLY A 15 16.53 10.90 3.44
CA GLY A 15 17.13 10.50 4.72
C GLY A 15 16.23 9.61 5.60
N PHE A 16 14.91 9.64 5.42
CA PHE A 16 13.99 8.78 6.15
C PHE A 16 14.27 7.28 5.94
N TYR A 17 14.67 6.88 4.73
CA TYR A 17 14.93 5.47 4.41
C TYR A 17 16.16 4.93 5.15
N SER A 18 17.22 5.74 5.23
CA SER A 18 18.41 5.41 6.05
C SER A 18 18.08 5.39 7.55
N HIS A 19 17.20 6.27 8.01
CA HIS A 19 16.72 6.28 9.38
C HIS A 19 15.92 5.01 9.71
N ALA A 20 14.99 4.60 8.85
CA ALA A 20 14.22 3.35 9.02
C ALA A 20 15.16 2.13 9.05
N GLU A 21 16.19 2.09 8.18
CA GLU A 21 17.21 1.04 8.18
C GLU A 21 18.00 1.04 9.51
N ALA A 22 18.40 2.20 10.02
CA ALA A 22 19.14 2.34 11.28
C ALA A 22 18.31 1.91 12.49
N LEU A 23 17.00 2.17 12.47
CA LEU A 23 16.06 1.70 13.49
C LEU A 23 15.91 0.17 13.49
N GLY A 24 16.06 -0.49 12.34
CA GLY A 24 15.98 -1.95 12.20
C GLY A 24 14.71 -2.44 11.51
N TYR A 25 13.99 -1.58 10.77
CA TYR A 25 12.88 -2.03 9.93
C TYR A 25 13.37 -2.95 8.80
N ASP A 26 12.54 -3.94 8.44
CA ASP A 26 12.85 -4.92 7.39
C ASP A 26 12.62 -4.37 5.99
N SER A 27 11.65 -3.46 5.83
CA SER A 27 11.26 -2.91 4.53
C SER A 27 10.75 -1.47 4.60
N VAL A 28 10.90 -0.75 3.50
CA VAL A 28 10.20 0.52 3.26
C VAL A 28 9.37 0.41 1.98
N TRP A 29 8.11 0.79 2.11
CA TRP A 29 7.10 0.83 1.08
C TRP A 29 6.86 2.28 0.69
N VAL A 30 7.14 2.65 -0.56
CA VAL A 30 7.04 4.05 -1.03
C VAL A 30 5.75 4.23 -1.81
N ALA A 31 4.86 5.10 -1.34
CA ALA A 31 3.58 5.34 -1.98
C ALA A 31 3.75 5.98 -3.37
N ASP A 32 3.00 5.47 -4.37
CA ASP A 32 2.96 5.99 -5.73
C ASP A 32 1.59 6.62 -5.99
N SER A 33 1.56 7.94 -6.16
CA SER A 33 0.38 8.70 -6.59
C SER A 33 0.85 9.94 -7.32
N GLN A 34 0.84 9.86 -8.65
CA GLN A 34 1.07 11.05 -9.48
C GLN A 34 0.08 12.16 -9.10
N HIS A 35 0.46 13.41 -9.25
CA HIS A 35 -0.23 14.62 -8.83
C HIS A 35 -0.19 14.92 -7.31
N LEU A 36 0.20 13.94 -6.46
CA LEU A 36 0.26 14.12 -5.00
C LEU A 36 1.69 14.06 -4.48
N PHE A 37 2.49 13.13 -5.00
CA PHE A 37 3.81 12.80 -4.48
C PHE A 37 4.89 12.90 -5.57
N SER A 38 6.16 12.90 -5.16
CA SER A 38 7.30 12.77 -6.07
C SER A 38 7.24 11.44 -6.83
N ASP A 39 7.92 11.33 -7.98
CA ASP A 39 7.98 10.06 -8.72
C ASP A 39 8.61 8.96 -7.86
N VAL A 40 7.89 7.86 -7.70
CA VAL A 40 8.25 6.77 -6.79
C VAL A 40 9.58 6.11 -7.17
N TYR A 41 9.89 5.98 -8.46
CA TYR A 41 11.11 5.33 -8.92
C TYR A 41 12.34 6.22 -8.76
N ALA A 42 12.19 7.54 -8.91
CA ALA A 42 13.25 8.49 -8.58
C ALA A 42 13.60 8.44 -7.09
N VAL A 43 12.59 8.46 -6.22
CA VAL A 43 12.76 8.33 -4.77
C VAL A 43 13.42 7.00 -4.40
N LEU A 44 12.93 5.87 -4.95
CA LEU A 44 13.50 4.54 -4.69
C LEU A 44 14.95 4.39 -5.18
N ALA A 45 15.31 5.03 -6.30
CA ALA A 45 16.69 5.03 -6.79
C ALA A 45 17.65 5.72 -5.81
N LEU A 46 17.24 6.87 -5.27
CA LEU A 46 18.02 7.58 -4.25
C LEU A 46 18.09 6.80 -2.94
N ALA A 47 16.96 6.23 -2.48
CA ALA A 47 16.91 5.39 -1.29
C ALA A 47 17.81 4.15 -1.42
N ALA A 48 17.82 3.50 -2.59
CA ALA A 48 18.68 2.36 -2.88
C ALA A 48 20.17 2.69 -2.76
N ARG A 49 20.57 3.93 -3.07
CA ARG A 49 21.95 4.41 -2.93
C ARG A 49 22.35 4.77 -1.52
N GLN A 50 21.37 5.17 -0.68
CA GLN A 50 21.62 5.60 0.70
C GLN A 50 21.47 4.47 1.74
N THR A 51 20.97 3.29 1.33
CA THR A 51 20.72 2.16 2.20
C THR A 51 21.51 0.92 1.76
N SER A 52 21.70 -0.05 2.66
CA SER A 52 22.51 -1.23 2.40
C SER A 52 21.83 -2.57 2.68
N ARG A 53 20.79 -2.60 3.53
CA ARG A 53 20.12 -3.82 4.00
C ARG A 53 18.62 -3.80 3.82
N ILE A 54 17.96 -2.66 4.11
CA ILE A 54 16.51 -2.55 4.09
C ILE A 54 15.95 -2.87 2.71
N ARG A 55 14.85 -3.60 2.67
CA ARG A 55 14.14 -3.89 1.43
C ARG A 55 13.33 -2.67 1.00
N LEU A 56 13.29 -2.40 -0.31
CA LEU A 56 12.70 -1.20 -0.88
C LEU A 56 11.74 -1.55 -2.02
N GLY A 57 10.56 -0.95 -2.02
CA GLY A 57 9.63 -1.12 -3.13
C GLY A 57 8.48 -0.12 -3.11
N PRO A 58 7.75 0.01 -4.23
CA PRO A 58 6.54 0.84 -4.24
C PRO A 58 5.46 0.21 -3.36
N GLY A 59 4.77 1.04 -2.61
CA GLY A 59 3.71 0.61 -1.72
C GLY A 59 2.38 1.37 -1.91
N THR A 60 1.73 1.21 -3.09
CA THR A 60 1.98 0.33 -4.24
C THR A 60 2.09 1.11 -5.55
N ALA A 61 2.85 0.59 -6.51
CA ALA A 61 2.88 1.12 -7.87
C ALA A 61 1.51 1.01 -8.56
N ILE A 62 1.26 1.90 -9.52
CA ILE A 62 -0.04 2.06 -10.16
C ILE A 62 -0.03 1.49 -11.57
N CYS A 63 -0.79 0.41 -11.80
CA CYS A 63 -0.86 -0.23 -13.11
C CYS A 63 -1.56 0.64 -14.19
N GLY A 64 -2.39 1.60 -13.78
CA GLY A 64 -3.10 2.48 -14.72
C GLY A 64 -2.24 3.59 -15.33
N THR A 65 -1.08 3.89 -14.76
CA THR A 65 -0.24 5.01 -15.19
C THR A 65 0.99 4.58 -15.98
N ARG A 66 1.39 3.31 -15.89
CA ARG A 66 2.56 2.78 -16.58
C ARG A 66 2.25 1.39 -17.15
N ILE A 67 2.65 1.11 -18.37
CA ILE A 67 2.49 -0.23 -18.99
C ILE A 67 3.42 -1.26 -18.32
N PRO A 68 3.12 -2.58 -18.40
CA PRO A 68 3.90 -3.62 -17.72
C PRO A 68 5.40 -3.59 -18.03
N ALA A 69 5.77 -3.33 -19.27
CA ALA A 69 7.19 -3.26 -19.71
C ALA A 69 7.95 -2.12 -19.01
N VAL A 70 7.29 -0.98 -18.77
CA VAL A 70 7.90 0.17 -18.07
C VAL A 70 8.13 -0.16 -16.59
N HIS A 71 7.15 -0.81 -15.92
CA HIS A 71 7.34 -1.28 -14.55
C HIS A 71 8.46 -2.32 -14.45
N ALA A 72 8.49 -3.30 -15.35
CA ALA A 72 9.54 -4.32 -15.36
C ALA A 72 10.94 -3.69 -15.53
N ALA A 73 11.10 -2.75 -16.47
CA ALA A 73 12.36 -2.05 -16.69
C ALA A 73 12.79 -1.20 -15.47
N ALA A 74 11.86 -0.45 -14.87
CA ALA A 74 12.14 0.36 -13.69
C ALA A 74 12.60 -0.52 -12.51
N MET A 75 11.92 -1.63 -12.25
CA MET A 75 12.27 -2.55 -11.17
C MET A 75 13.59 -3.28 -11.44
N ALA A 76 13.85 -3.71 -12.68
CA ALA A 76 15.12 -4.32 -13.04
C ALA A 76 16.29 -3.33 -12.94
N THR A 77 16.05 -2.04 -13.20
CA THR A 77 17.03 -0.96 -12.96
C THR A 77 17.31 -0.79 -11.47
N LEU A 78 16.28 -0.74 -10.64
CA LEU A 78 16.43 -0.67 -9.18
C LEU A 78 17.15 -1.90 -8.62
N ASN A 79 16.84 -3.10 -9.13
CA ASN A 79 17.50 -4.34 -8.72
C ASN A 79 18.99 -4.37 -9.14
N ARG A 80 19.38 -3.62 -10.16
CA ARG A 80 20.80 -3.40 -10.48
C ARG A 80 21.49 -2.52 -9.44
N MET A 81 20.77 -1.53 -8.88
CA MET A 81 21.31 -0.63 -7.85
C MET A 81 21.35 -1.28 -6.46
N ALA A 82 20.36 -2.13 -6.15
CA ALA A 82 20.17 -2.78 -4.85
C ALA A 82 19.78 -4.26 -5.03
N PRO A 83 20.72 -5.13 -5.50
CA PRO A 83 20.39 -6.51 -5.85
C PRO A 83 19.79 -7.28 -4.66
N GLY A 84 18.64 -7.93 -4.89
CA GLY A 84 17.95 -8.75 -3.88
C GLY A 84 17.22 -7.97 -2.78
N ARG A 85 17.31 -6.63 -2.79
CA ARG A 85 16.64 -5.78 -1.79
C ARG A 85 15.36 -5.12 -2.32
N VAL A 86 15.06 -5.24 -3.61
CA VAL A 86 13.88 -4.60 -4.19
C VAL A 86 12.72 -5.57 -4.34
N PHE A 87 11.51 -5.05 -4.23
CA PHE A 87 10.25 -5.76 -4.51
C PHE A 87 9.28 -4.82 -5.22
N LEU A 88 8.32 -5.39 -5.94
CA LEU A 88 7.28 -4.60 -6.61
C LEU A 88 5.93 -4.83 -5.92
N GLY A 89 5.50 -3.90 -5.09
CA GLY A 89 4.09 -3.80 -4.69
C GLY A 89 3.29 -3.12 -5.80
N ILE A 90 2.17 -3.71 -6.23
CA ILE A 90 1.37 -3.18 -7.33
C ILE A 90 -0.13 -3.28 -7.07
N GLY A 91 -0.88 -2.26 -7.46
CA GLY A 91 -2.33 -2.19 -7.31
C GLY A 91 -3.04 -1.52 -8.48
N THR A 92 -4.37 -1.55 -8.44
CA THR A 92 -5.23 -0.98 -9.50
C THR A 92 -5.24 0.55 -9.53
N GLY A 93 -4.70 1.21 -8.49
CA GLY A 93 -4.56 2.66 -8.45
C GLY A 93 -5.83 3.39 -7.98
N ASN A 94 -6.30 3.08 -6.78
CA ASN A 94 -7.49 3.76 -6.24
C ASN A 94 -7.31 5.29 -6.22
N THR A 95 -6.48 5.82 -5.34
CA THR A 95 -6.25 7.27 -5.20
C THR A 95 -5.66 7.88 -6.47
N ALA A 96 -4.58 7.30 -6.99
CA ALA A 96 -3.85 7.84 -8.13
C ALA A 96 -4.67 7.97 -9.42
N MET A 97 -5.61 7.05 -9.69
CA MET A 97 -6.50 7.18 -10.84
C MET A 97 -7.60 8.21 -10.57
N ARG A 98 -8.11 8.26 -9.35
CA ARG A 98 -9.19 9.17 -8.97
C ARG A 98 -8.76 10.62 -8.92
N THR A 99 -7.51 10.93 -8.57
CA THR A 99 -6.96 12.30 -8.69
C THR A 99 -7.01 12.85 -10.13
N MET A 100 -7.15 11.96 -11.12
CA MET A 100 -7.38 12.31 -12.52
C MET A 100 -8.86 12.21 -12.94
N GLY A 101 -9.80 12.01 -12.00
CA GLY A 101 -11.19 11.74 -12.32
C GLY A 101 -11.43 10.39 -13.03
N GLN A 102 -10.47 9.46 -12.95
CA GLN A 102 -10.54 8.15 -13.62
C GLN A 102 -10.84 7.02 -12.63
N ARG A 103 -11.45 5.95 -13.11
CA ARG A 103 -11.66 4.75 -12.32
C ARG A 103 -10.40 3.90 -12.22
N PRO A 104 -10.19 3.18 -11.10
CA PRO A 104 -9.15 2.16 -11.01
C PRO A 104 -9.29 1.10 -12.11
N MET A 105 -8.19 0.45 -12.47
CA MET A 105 -8.17 -0.61 -13.47
C MET A 105 -9.15 -1.74 -13.10
N THR A 106 -9.90 -2.25 -14.10
CA THR A 106 -10.83 -3.37 -13.86
C THR A 106 -10.08 -4.66 -13.53
N MET A 107 -10.70 -5.59 -12.78
CA MET A 107 -10.07 -6.86 -12.41
C MET A 107 -9.63 -7.71 -13.60
N ARG A 108 -10.38 -7.68 -14.72
CA ARG A 108 -9.99 -8.38 -15.95
C ARG A 108 -8.71 -7.79 -16.56
N ALA A 109 -8.65 -6.47 -16.69
CA ALA A 109 -7.47 -5.80 -17.22
C ALA A 109 -6.27 -5.95 -16.27
N PHE A 110 -6.51 -5.91 -14.94
CA PHE A 110 -5.48 -6.10 -13.93
C PHE A 110 -4.88 -7.52 -13.98
N GLY A 111 -5.70 -8.57 -14.16
CA GLY A 111 -5.20 -9.93 -14.33
C GLY A 111 -4.29 -10.06 -15.56
N GLU A 112 -4.69 -9.50 -16.71
CA GLU A 112 -3.86 -9.51 -17.91
C GLU A 112 -2.56 -8.69 -17.70
N TYR A 113 -2.66 -7.55 -17.04
CA TYR A 113 -1.50 -6.74 -16.66
C TYR A 113 -0.50 -7.53 -15.82
N LEU A 114 -0.99 -8.22 -14.78
CA LEU A 114 -0.17 -9.04 -13.87
C LEU A 114 0.47 -10.22 -14.60
N ARG A 115 -0.26 -10.87 -15.52
CA ARG A 115 0.27 -11.97 -16.36
C ARG A 115 1.49 -11.52 -17.15
N VAL A 116 1.37 -10.38 -17.85
CA VAL A 116 2.47 -9.81 -18.65
C VAL A 116 3.63 -9.38 -17.75
N LEU A 117 3.33 -8.63 -16.69
CA LEU A 117 4.34 -8.11 -15.78
C LEU A 117 5.13 -9.22 -15.09
N SER A 118 4.45 -10.23 -14.55
CA SER A 118 5.11 -11.34 -13.86
C SER A 118 6.02 -12.15 -14.80
N GLY A 119 5.59 -12.37 -16.05
CA GLY A 119 6.44 -13.03 -17.05
C GLY A 119 7.68 -12.20 -17.40
N LEU A 120 7.53 -10.89 -17.63
CA LEU A 120 8.67 -10.00 -17.89
C LEU A 120 9.67 -9.98 -16.73
N LEU A 121 9.19 -9.97 -15.47
CA LEU A 121 10.06 -10.01 -14.28
C LEU A 121 10.78 -11.36 -14.12
N ARG A 122 10.27 -12.44 -14.74
CA ARG A 122 10.96 -13.74 -14.84
C ARG A 122 11.87 -13.86 -16.05
N GLY A 123 11.95 -12.82 -16.90
CA GLY A 123 12.76 -12.85 -18.13
C GLY A 123 12.11 -13.65 -19.27
N GLU A 124 10.81 -13.96 -19.16
CA GLU A 124 10.08 -14.76 -20.15
C GLU A 124 9.69 -13.94 -21.39
N VAL A 125 9.43 -14.66 -22.50
CA VAL A 125 8.72 -14.10 -23.66
C VAL A 125 7.22 -14.19 -23.37
N VAL A 126 6.51 -13.07 -23.47
CA VAL A 126 5.08 -12.99 -23.19
C VAL A 126 4.34 -12.25 -24.31
N ASP A 127 3.17 -12.75 -24.69
CA ASP A 127 2.30 -12.01 -25.60
C ASP A 127 1.72 -10.80 -24.89
N TYR A 128 1.82 -9.65 -25.54
CA TYR A 128 1.28 -8.39 -25.03
C TYR A 128 0.51 -7.64 -26.10
N THR A 129 -0.71 -7.22 -25.75
CA THR A 129 -1.56 -6.42 -26.61
C THR A 129 -1.43 -4.94 -26.23
N PHE A 130 -0.92 -4.13 -27.14
CA PHE A 130 -0.82 -2.68 -26.96
C PHE A 130 -1.43 -1.97 -28.16
N ASN A 131 -2.36 -1.04 -27.93
CA ASN A 131 -3.11 -0.33 -28.97
C ASN A 131 -3.73 -1.25 -30.02
N GLY A 132 -4.29 -2.38 -29.59
CA GLY A 132 -4.97 -3.36 -30.45
C GLY A 132 -4.02 -4.29 -31.23
N VAL A 133 -2.71 -4.18 -31.07
CA VAL A 133 -1.71 -5.04 -31.71
C VAL A 133 -1.11 -5.99 -30.69
N THR A 134 -1.22 -7.30 -30.92
CA THR A 134 -0.60 -8.34 -30.09
C THR A 134 0.73 -8.78 -30.69
N LYS A 135 1.78 -8.71 -29.87
CA LYS A 135 3.12 -9.20 -30.23
C LYS A 135 3.78 -9.87 -29.02
N PRO A 136 4.66 -10.86 -29.23
CA PRO A 136 5.53 -11.36 -28.19
C PRO A 136 6.56 -10.27 -27.81
N ILE A 137 6.71 -10.05 -26.51
CA ILE A 137 7.69 -9.11 -25.95
C ILE A 137 8.53 -9.80 -24.86
N ARG A 138 9.75 -9.34 -24.65
CA ARG A 138 10.64 -9.75 -23.55
C ARG A 138 11.56 -8.59 -23.17
N MET A 139 12.22 -8.72 -22.05
CA MET A 139 13.33 -7.81 -21.69
C MET A 139 14.49 -8.08 -22.62
N LEU A 140 14.92 -7.03 -23.35
CA LEU A 140 16.04 -7.09 -24.28
C LEU A 140 17.32 -6.56 -23.65
N MET A 141 18.49 -6.94 -24.16
CA MET A 141 19.81 -6.42 -23.79
C MET A 141 20.18 -6.56 -22.30
N HIS A 142 19.51 -7.47 -21.55
CA HIS A 142 19.84 -7.69 -20.15
C HIS A 142 21.27 -8.24 -19.94
N GLU A 143 21.81 -8.93 -20.94
CA GLU A 143 23.19 -9.41 -21.00
C GLU A 143 24.24 -8.28 -20.96
N PHE A 144 23.87 -7.07 -21.37
CA PHE A 144 24.72 -5.87 -21.26
C PHE A 144 24.66 -5.21 -19.87
N GLN A 145 23.92 -5.78 -18.95
CA GLN A 145 23.83 -5.35 -17.55
C GLN A 145 23.27 -3.92 -17.35
N TYR A 146 22.50 -3.38 -18.27
CA TYR A 146 21.74 -2.14 -18.03
C TYR A 146 20.67 -2.33 -16.97
N MET A 147 20.12 -3.55 -16.87
CA MET A 147 19.08 -3.98 -15.94
C MET A 147 19.48 -5.29 -15.28
N ASN A 148 18.85 -5.64 -14.17
CA ASN A 148 19.13 -6.89 -13.48
C ASN A 148 17.81 -7.55 -13.02
N LEU A 149 17.54 -8.76 -13.49
CA LEU A 149 16.40 -9.58 -13.06
C LEU A 149 16.77 -10.57 -11.95
N GLU A 150 18.09 -10.71 -11.67
CA GLU A 150 18.62 -11.63 -10.65
C GLU A 150 19.31 -10.86 -9.50
N PRO A 151 19.09 -11.22 -8.22
CA PRO A 151 18.08 -12.19 -7.78
C PRO A 151 16.66 -11.75 -8.19
N ARG A 152 15.75 -12.73 -8.28
CA ARG A 152 14.35 -12.48 -8.67
C ARG A 152 13.72 -11.34 -7.87
N ILE A 153 12.98 -10.47 -8.56
CA ILE A 153 12.23 -9.37 -7.96
C ILE A 153 10.85 -9.87 -7.53
N PRO A 154 10.53 -9.93 -6.22
CA PRO A 154 9.22 -10.36 -5.77
C PRO A 154 8.11 -9.40 -6.23
N LEU A 155 7.00 -9.95 -6.69
CA LEU A 155 5.79 -9.22 -7.09
C LEU A 155 4.72 -9.38 -6.00
N TYR A 156 4.39 -8.29 -5.31
CA TYR A 156 3.37 -8.24 -4.27
C TYR A 156 2.12 -7.53 -4.79
N VAL A 157 1.02 -8.27 -4.89
CA VAL A 157 -0.22 -7.74 -5.46
C VAL A 157 -1.11 -7.18 -4.35
N SER A 158 -1.53 -5.92 -4.49
CA SER A 158 -2.47 -5.31 -3.56
C SER A 158 -3.90 -5.69 -3.90
N GLY A 159 -4.62 -6.23 -2.92
CA GLY A 159 -5.98 -6.68 -3.07
C GLY A 159 -6.81 -6.57 -1.78
N PHE A 160 -7.99 -5.91 -1.87
CA PHE A 160 -8.93 -5.76 -0.75
C PHE A 160 -10.20 -6.60 -0.89
N GLY A 161 -10.39 -7.26 -2.02
CA GLY A 161 -11.53 -8.13 -2.26
C GLY A 161 -11.12 -9.48 -2.84
N PRO A 162 -12.01 -10.49 -2.81
CA PRO A 162 -11.68 -11.86 -3.14
C PRO A 162 -11.13 -12.05 -4.57
N ARG A 163 -11.61 -11.26 -5.53
CA ARG A 163 -11.10 -11.32 -6.92
C ARG A 163 -9.64 -10.84 -7.02
N ALA A 164 -9.31 -9.71 -6.36
CA ALA A 164 -7.95 -9.20 -6.37
C ALA A 164 -6.98 -10.12 -5.60
N MET A 165 -7.42 -10.67 -4.46
CA MET A 165 -6.67 -11.68 -3.71
C MET A 165 -6.45 -12.96 -4.52
N GLY A 166 -7.46 -13.39 -5.30
CA GLY A 166 -7.30 -14.49 -6.24
C GLY A 166 -6.22 -14.22 -7.30
N LEU A 167 -6.21 -13.02 -7.90
CA LEU A 167 -5.17 -12.61 -8.86
C LEU A 167 -3.77 -12.55 -8.20
N ALA A 168 -3.70 -12.18 -6.92
CA ALA A 168 -2.45 -12.26 -6.17
C ALA A 168 -1.95 -13.71 -6.05
N GLY A 169 -2.85 -14.68 -5.87
CA GLY A 169 -2.52 -16.12 -5.91
C GLY A 169 -2.10 -16.59 -7.29
N GLU A 170 -2.74 -16.11 -8.34
CA GLU A 170 -2.43 -16.52 -9.73
C GLU A 170 -1.06 -16.01 -10.21
N HIS A 171 -0.68 -14.78 -9.85
CA HIS A 171 0.44 -14.07 -10.47
C HIS A 171 1.49 -13.54 -9.50
N GLY A 172 1.13 -13.26 -8.24
CA GLY A 172 1.99 -12.60 -7.26
C GLY A 172 2.84 -13.57 -6.43
N ASP A 173 3.92 -13.09 -5.86
CA ASP A 173 4.74 -13.77 -4.86
C ASP A 173 4.29 -13.43 -3.44
N GLY A 174 3.35 -12.49 -3.34
CA GLY A 174 2.71 -12.09 -2.08
C GLY A 174 1.48 -11.25 -2.30
N LEU A 175 0.74 -11.06 -1.19
CA LEU A 175 -0.46 -10.24 -1.07
C LEU A 175 -0.20 -9.06 -0.15
N VAL A 176 -0.61 -7.86 -0.56
CA VAL A 176 -0.76 -6.69 0.33
C VAL A 176 -2.26 -6.43 0.52
N PHE A 177 -2.73 -6.39 1.76
CA PHE A 177 -4.15 -6.30 2.05
C PHE A 177 -4.43 -5.46 3.31
N ALA A 178 -5.71 -5.24 3.61
CA ALA A 178 -6.16 -4.62 4.85
C ALA A 178 -6.70 -5.68 5.80
N ILE A 179 -6.36 -5.53 7.09
CA ILE A 179 -6.90 -6.36 8.19
C ILE A 179 -8.16 -5.70 8.80
N PRO A 180 -8.96 -6.44 9.59
CA PRO A 180 -10.11 -5.88 10.29
C PRO A 180 -9.75 -4.63 11.12
N PRO A 181 -10.72 -3.71 11.29
CA PRO A 181 -12.10 -3.77 10.79
C PRO A 181 -12.27 -3.33 9.32
N ARG A 182 -11.26 -2.75 8.68
CA ARG A 182 -11.33 -2.28 7.29
C ARG A 182 -11.21 -3.37 6.24
N GLY A 183 -10.67 -4.51 6.59
CA GLY A 183 -10.39 -5.63 5.70
C GLY A 183 -10.88 -6.96 6.25
N VAL A 184 -10.17 -8.02 5.93
CA VAL A 184 -10.54 -9.38 6.28
C VAL A 184 -9.46 -10.05 7.15
N PRO A 185 -9.82 -11.08 7.96
CA PRO A 185 -8.83 -11.88 8.68
C PRO A 185 -7.78 -12.49 7.75
N VAL A 186 -6.56 -12.67 8.25
CA VAL A 186 -5.43 -13.26 7.49
C VAL A 186 -5.81 -14.60 6.88
N ALA A 187 -6.51 -15.45 7.63
CA ALA A 187 -6.95 -16.77 7.16
C ALA A 187 -7.88 -16.69 5.95
N GLU A 188 -8.81 -15.73 5.93
CA GLU A 188 -9.74 -15.50 4.81
C GLU A 188 -9.00 -14.94 3.60
N ALA A 189 -8.12 -13.96 3.79
CA ALA A 189 -7.29 -13.42 2.71
C ALA A 189 -6.47 -14.53 2.05
N MET A 190 -5.82 -15.37 2.85
CA MET A 190 -5.02 -16.48 2.35
C MET A 190 -5.87 -17.62 1.74
N ALA A 191 -7.13 -17.79 2.13
CA ALA A 191 -8.05 -18.72 1.46
C ALA A 191 -8.35 -18.26 0.03
N ASN A 192 -8.61 -16.97 -0.19
CA ASN A 192 -8.81 -16.39 -1.51
C ASN A 192 -7.54 -16.51 -2.39
N VAL A 193 -6.36 -16.28 -1.81
CA VAL A 193 -5.07 -16.49 -2.50
C VAL A 193 -4.90 -17.93 -2.94
N ARG A 194 -5.13 -18.90 -2.04
CA ARG A 194 -5.05 -20.34 -2.37
C ARG A 194 -6.01 -20.73 -3.48
N GLN A 195 -7.24 -20.19 -3.46
CA GLN A 195 -8.21 -20.44 -4.54
C GLN A 195 -7.70 -19.92 -5.89
N GLY A 196 -7.07 -18.73 -5.92
CA GLY A 196 -6.45 -18.19 -7.13
C GLY A 196 -5.31 -19.06 -7.63
N ALA A 197 -4.37 -19.39 -6.75
CA ALA A 197 -3.22 -20.24 -7.08
C ALA A 197 -3.63 -21.60 -7.64
N ALA A 198 -4.67 -22.22 -7.06
CA ALA A 198 -5.20 -23.52 -7.52
C ALA A 198 -5.74 -23.48 -8.96
N ARG A 199 -6.32 -22.35 -9.39
CA ARG A 199 -6.81 -22.19 -10.78
C ARG A 199 -5.71 -22.33 -11.84
N VAL A 200 -4.48 -22.01 -11.47
CA VAL A 200 -3.31 -22.03 -12.38
C VAL A 200 -2.24 -23.04 -11.95
N GLY A 201 -2.53 -23.90 -10.97
CA GLY A 201 -1.62 -24.94 -10.49
C GLY A 201 -0.36 -24.42 -9.81
N ARG A 202 -0.40 -23.23 -9.19
CA ARG A 202 0.77 -22.65 -8.52
C ARG A 202 0.96 -23.17 -7.09
N ASP A 203 2.21 -23.48 -6.78
CA ASP A 203 2.67 -23.67 -5.41
C ASP A 203 2.86 -22.29 -4.71
N LEU A 204 2.45 -22.21 -3.45
CA LEU A 204 2.57 -21.05 -2.60
C LEU A 204 3.68 -21.19 -1.53
N THR A 205 4.58 -22.14 -1.69
CA THR A 205 5.74 -22.26 -0.79
C THR A 205 6.52 -20.96 -0.77
N GLY A 206 6.75 -20.40 0.43
CA GLY A 206 7.42 -19.11 0.59
C GLY A 206 6.55 -17.88 0.28
N TYR A 207 5.26 -18.06 -0.06
CA TYR A 207 4.35 -16.95 -0.36
C TYR A 207 4.29 -15.94 0.79
N HIS A 208 4.44 -14.65 0.44
CA HIS A 208 4.45 -13.56 1.42
C HIS A 208 3.03 -12.96 1.60
N ASN A 209 2.75 -12.46 2.79
CA ASN A 209 1.56 -11.63 3.03
C ASN A 209 1.93 -10.45 3.92
N ALA A 210 1.37 -9.28 3.60
CA ALA A 210 1.67 -8.05 4.30
C ALA A 210 0.39 -7.23 4.52
N ALA A 211 0.21 -6.67 5.71
CA ALA A 211 -0.91 -5.81 6.03
C ALA A 211 -0.47 -4.36 6.21
N LEU A 212 -1.09 -3.43 5.44
CA LEU A 212 -0.88 -2.00 5.62
C LEU A 212 -1.85 -1.44 6.66
N VAL A 213 -1.32 -0.87 7.73
CA VAL A 213 -2.10 -0.37 8.85
C VAL A 213 -1.61 1.00 9.34
N ASN A 214 -2.53 1.79 9.88
CA ASN A 214 -2.18 2.96 10.68
C ASN A 214 -2.00 2.49 12.13
N VAL A 215 -0.94 2.94 12.79
CA VAL A 215 -0.64 2.59 14.18
C VAL A 215 -0.67 3.86 15.05
N VAL A 216 -1.32 3.77 16.19
CA VAL A 216 -1.39 4.82 17.20
C VAL A 216 -0.85 4.28 18.51
N LEU A 217 0.33 4.73 18.89
CA LEU A 217 0.88 4.49 20.22
C LEU A 217 0.39 5.58 21.18
N LEU A 218 -0.45 5.18 22.14
CA LEU A 218 -1.00 6.08 23.15
C LEU A 218 0.00 6.34 24.28
N GLU A 219 0.05 7.57 24.74
CA GLU A 219 0.71 7.94 26.00
C GLU A 219 -0.11 7.43 27.21
N PRO A 220 0.49 7.24 28.39
CA PRO A 220 -0.24 6.80 29.58
C PRO A 220 -1.46 7.68 29.91
N GLY A 221 -2.65 7.09 29.95
CA GLY A 221 -3.92 7.79 30.22
C GLY A 221 -4.47 8.62 29.06
N GLU A 222 -3.84 8.57 27.88
CA GLU A 222 -4.28 9.32 26.71
C GLU A 222 -5.49 8.65 26.04
N ARG A 223 -6.45 9.47 25.63
CA ARG A 223 -7.58 9.04 24.83
C ARG A 223 -7.19 8.90 23.37
N ALA A 224 -7.79 7.95 22.66
CA ALA A 224 -7.51 7.75 21.24
C ALA A 224 -7.98 8.91 20.34
N ASP A 225 -8.86 9.77 20.82
CA ASP A 225 -9.32 10.98 20.12
C ASP A 225 -8.70 12.28 20.65
N SER A 226 -7.55 12.19 21.34
CA SER A 226 -6.80 13.39 21.76
C SER A 226 -6.36 14.23 20.56
N GLU A 227 -6.13 15.53 20.79
CA GLU A 227 -5.66 16.44 19.74
C GLU A 227 -4.39 15.93 19.08
N ARG A 228 -3.45 15.38 19.85
CA ARG A 228 -2.21 14.78 19.36
C ARG A 228 -2.49 13.61 18.41
N VAL A 229 -3.39 12.70 18.81
CA VAL A 229 -3.73 11.52 17.99
C VAL A 229 -4.44 11.95 16.70
N LYS A 230 -5.43 12.85 16.79
CA LYS A 230 -6.14 13.36 15.61
C LYS A 230 -5.19 14.07 14.64
N ALA A 231 -4.25 14.87 15.14
CA ALA A 231 -3.24 15.52 14.31
C ALA A 231 -2.35 14.47 13.60
N MET A 232 -1.96 13.42 14.32
CA MET A 232 -1.06 12.38 13.80
C MET A 232 -1.71 11.48 12.74
N VAL A 233 -2.93 11.00 12.96
CA VAL A 233 -3.57 9.98 12.10
C VAL A 233 -4.84 10.44 11.41
N GLY A 234 -5.36 11.62 11.71
CA GLY A 234 -6.61 12.12 11.12
C GLY A 234 -6.64 12.04 9.59
N PRO A 235 -5.62 12.54 8.87
CA PRO A 235 -5.56 12.41 7.41
C PRO A 235 -5.60 10.96 6.91
N ASN A 236 -4.99 10.02 7.64
CA ASN A 236 -5.00 8.60 7.31
C ASN A 236 -6.37 7.96 7.58
N VAL A 237 -7.03 8.37 8.66
CA VAL A 237 -8.41 7.96 8.99
C VAL A 237 -9.35 8.41 7.87
N MET A 238 -9.29 9.68 7.47
CA MET A 238 -10.12 10.22 6.41
C MET A 238 -9.81 9.61 5.04
N ALA A 239 -8.57 9.21 4.75
CA ALA A 239 -8.27 8.47 3.52
C ALA A 239 -9.05 7.15 3.41
N SER A 240 -9.39 6.52 4.55
CA SER A 240 -10.29 5.35 4.56
C SER A 240 -11.73 5.75 4.23
N VAL A 241 -12.20 6.89 4.72
CA VAL A 241 -13.53 7.43 4.41
C VAL A 241 -13.63 7.75 2.92
N TYR A 242 -12.62 8.39 2.33
CA TYR A 242 -12.55 8.71 0.89
C TYR A 242 -12.66 7.46 0.02
N TYR A 243 -11.93 6.40 0.39
CA TYR A 243 -11.99 5.12 -0.34
C TYR A 243 -13.41 4.55 -0.39
N PHE A 244 -14.12 4.54 0.73
CA PHE A 244 -15.48 4.01 0.79
C PHE A 244 -16.51 4.97 0.15
N TYR A 245 -16.30 6.27 0.30
CA TYR A 245 -17.14 7.27 -0.40
C TYR A 245 -17.13 7.03 -1.91
N ASP A 246 -15.95 6.97 -2.52
CA ASP A 246 -15.82 6.69 -3.93
C ASP A 246 -16.41 5.34 -4.34
N THR A 247 -16.16 4.31 -3.54
CA THR A 247 -16.62 2.95 -3.83
C THR A 247 -18.15 2.88 -3.82
N VAL A 248 -18.80 3.48 -2.84
CA VAL A 248 -20.28 3.51 -2.72
C VAL A 248 -20.89 4.34 -3.85
N HIS A 249 -20.35 5.53 -4.14
CA HIS A 249 -20.87 6.38 -5.20
C HIS A 249 -20.71 5.79 -6.60
N GLU A 250 -19.65 4.99 -6.82
CA GLU A 250 -19.43 4.35 -8.14
C GLU A 250 -20.21 3.06 -8.34
N ARG A 251 -20.39 2.26 -7.29
CA ARG A 251 -20.95 0.92 -7.39
C ARG A 251 -22.35 0.81 -6.84
N GLY A 252 -22.79 1.82 -6.11
CA GLY A 252 -23.98 1.78 -5.27
C GLY A 252 -23.78 0.94 -4.02
N GLY A 253 -24.81 0.87 -3.18
CA GLY A 253 -24.84 0.12 -1.94
C GLY A 253 -24.76 1.02 -0.71
N GLU A 254 -24.69 0.39 0.45
CA GLU A 254 -24.62 1.06 1.75
C GLU A 254 -23.18 1.28 2.17
N PRO A 255 -22.88 2.33 2.93
CA PRO A 255 -21.57 2.49 3.56
C PRO A 255 -21.31 1.36 4.56
N PRO A 256 -20.06 0.97 4.76
CA PRO A 256 -19.72 -0.04 5.77
C PRO A 256 -20.19 0.40 7.17
N PRO A 257 -20.52 -0.55 8.07
CA PRO A 257 -21.12 -0.24 9.36
C PRO A 257 -20.38 0.81 10.18
N PHE A 258 -19.05 0.80 10.18
CA PHE A 258 -18.21 1.71 10.94
C PHE A 258 -18.25 3.18 10.41
N LEU A 259 -18.71 3.40 9.17
CA LEU A 259 -18.85 4.75 8.59
C LEU A 259 -20.28 5.32 8.68
N ARG A 260 -21.31 4.51 8.99
CA ARG A 260 -22.71 4.96 8.97
C ARG A 260 -22.97 6.23 9.78
N ARG A 261 -22.30 6.36 10.93
CA ARG A 261 -22.46 7.49 11.85
C ARG A 261 -22.00 8.82 11.25
N ILE A 262 -20.93 8.80 10.46
CA ILE A 262 -20.33 10.00 9.84
C ILE A 262 -20.68 10.16 8.38
N TRP A 263 -21.42 9.20 7.80
CA TRP A 263 -21.63 9.12 6.36
C TRP A 263 -22.36 10.33 5.78
N GLU A 264 -23.56 10.64 6.31
CA GLU A 264 -24.33 11.79 5.85
C GLU A 264 -23.61 13.13 6.08
N PRO A 265 -23.02 13.39 7.28
CA PRO A 265 -22.19 14.58 7.48
C PRO A 265 -21.05 14.70 6.49
N TYR A 266 -20.35 13.60 6.21
CA TYR A 266 -19.25 13.62 5.23
C TYR A 266 -19.76 13.85 3.79
N CYS A 267 -20.83 13.21 3.38
CA CYS A 267 -21.46 13.44 2.07
C CYS A 267 -21.87 14.90 1.89
N ALA A 268 -22.39 15.55 2.95
CA ALA A 268 -22.74 16.96 2.93
C ALA A 268 -21.52 17.85 2.68
N LEU A 269 -20.40 17.60 3.36
CA LEU A 269 -19.15 18.33 3.13
C LEU A 269 -18.64 18.19 1.68
N VAL A 270 -18.72 17.00 1.11
CA VAL A 270 -18.30 16.79 -0.29
C VAL A 270 -19.27 17.47 -1.27
N ALA A 271 -20.58 17.51 -0.94
CA ALA A 271 -21.61 18.12 -1.78
C ALA A 271 -21.45 19.65 -1.93
N GLU A 272 -20.74 20.32 -1.02
CA GLU A 272 -20.38 21.74 -1.15
C GLU A 272 -19.47 22.01 -2.37
N THR A 273 -18.77 20.98 -2.84
CA THR A 273 -17.90 21.07 -4.02
C THR A 273 -18.69 20.72 -5.29
N PRO A 274 -18.56 21.52 -6.38
CA PRO A 274 -19.19 21.21 -7.67
C PRO A 274 -18.87 19.78 -8.14
N PRO A 275 -19.82 19.04 -8.72
CA PRO A 275 -19.66 17.62 -9.06
C PRO A 275 -18.39 17.31 -9.87
N GLU A 276 -18.04 18.18 -10.82
CA GLU A 276 -16.86 18.03 -11.69
C GLU A 276 -15.51 18.15 -10.95
N HIS A 277 -15.51 18.72 -9.74
CA HIS A 277 -14.31 18.91 -8.91
C HIS A 277 -14.28 18.05 -7.64
N ARG A 278 -15.30 17.21 -7.39
CA ARG A 278 -15.37 16.39 -6.17
C ARG A 278 -14.20 15.44 -6.00
N HIS A 279 -13.63 14.95 -7.09
CA HIS A 279 -12.44 14.11 -7.05
C HIS A 279 -11.20 14.85 -6.52
N PHE A 280 -11.11 16.18 -6.66
CA PHE A 280 -10.08 16.97 -5.98
C PHE A 280 -10.37 17.01 -4.48
N ARG A 281 -11.62 17.36 -4.09
CA ARG A 281 -12.05 17.44 -2.69
C ARG A 281 -11.74 16.18 -1.89
N THR A 282 -11.90 14.99 -2.50
CA THR A 282 -11.66 13.70 -1.84
C THR A 282 -10.18 13.28 -1.82
N HIS A 283 -9.29 13.90 -2.62
CA HIS A 283 -7.92 13.40 -2.75
C HIS A 283 -6.81 14.46 -2.62
N GLU A 284 -7.13 15.77 -2.67
CA GLU A 284 -6.14 16.85 -2.70
C GLU A 284 -5.12 16.78 -1.55
N TYR A 285 -5.56 16.44 -0.33
CA TYR A 285 -4.71 16.38 0.86
C TYR A 285 -4.48 14.95 1.37
N HIS A 286 -4.56 13.98 0.48
CA HIS A 286 -4.47 12.57 0.83
C HIS A 286 -3.24 12.26 1.70
N TYR A 287 -3.45 11.75 2.91
CA TYR A 287 -2.46 11.43 3.94
C TYR A 287 -1.68 12.63 4.52
N THR A 288 -1.97 13.87 4.16
CA THR A 288 -1.17 15.03 4.59
C THR A 288 -1.88 15.91 5.59
N ARG A 289 -3.09 16.33 5.29
CA ARG A 289 -3.90 17.16 6.19
C ARG A 289 -5.40 16.92 6.00
N LEU A 290 -6.20 17.43 6.91
CA LEU A 290 -7.66 17.42 6.83
C LEU A 290 -8.19 18.63 6.07
N HIS A 291 -9.30 18.44 5.38
CA HIS A 291 -10.11 19.55 4.90
C HIS A 291 -10.93 20.16 6.04
N GLU A 292 -11.42 21.37 5.79
CA GLU A 292 -12.33 22.03 6.72
C GLU A 292 -13.58 21.16 6.97
N GLY A 293 -14.00 21.10 8.22
CA GLY A 293 -15.13 20.29 8.68
C GLY A 293 -14.82 18.81 8.95
N GLU A 294 -13.74 18.24 8.41
CA GLU A 294 -13.43 16.81 8.61
C GLU A 294 -12.95 16.49 10.03
N TYR A 295 -12.28 17.43 10.67
CA TYR A 295 -11.76 17.25 12.03
C TYR A 295 -12.87 16.88 13.03
N ALA A 296 -14.07 17.47 12.88
CA ALA A 296 -15.22 17.21 13.73
C ALA A 296 -15.81 15.79 13.54
N LEU A 297 -15.55 15.16 12.41
CA LEU A 297 -16.01 13.80 12.12
C LEU A 297 -15.14 12.71 12.76
N ILE A 298 -13.92 13.06 13.18
CA ILE A 298 -12.96 12.11 13.72
C ILE A 298 -13.16 12.00 15.23
N ASP A 299 -13.66 10.87 15.68
CA ASP A 299 -13.80 10.52 17.08
C ASP A 299 -13.03 9.24 17.44
N GLU A 300 -13.04 8.87 18.72
CA GLU A 300 -12.35 7.70 19.22
C GLU A 300 -12.75 6.40 18.48
N GLN A 301 -14.05 6.23 18.19
CA GLN A 301 -14.54 5.02 17.52
C GLN A 301 -14.01 4.93 16.09
N LEU A 302 -14.05 6.00 15.32
CA LEU A 302 -13.56 6.01 13.94
C LEU A 302 -12.05 5.74 13.88
N ILE A 303 -11.28 6.28 14.84
CA ILE A 303 -9.84 6.01 14.94
C ILE A 303 -9.61 4.52 15.24
N ARG A 304 -10.33 3.94 16.20
CA ARG A 304 -10.22 2.50 16.53
C ARG A 304 -10.69 1.58 15.40
N ASP A 305 -11.66 2.04 14.60
CA ASP A 305 -12.16 1.28 13.44
C ASP A 305 -11.21 1.35 12.23
N THR A 306 -10.22 2.24 12.24
CA THR A 306 -9.31 2.45 11.10
C THR A 306 -7.84 2.28 11.42
N CYS A 307 -7.47 2.19 12.69
CA CYS A 307 -6.10 2.10 13.17
C CYS A 307 -5.93 0.95 14.17
N LEU A 308 -4.72 0.42 14.32
CA LEU A 308 -4.29 -0.31 15.51
C LEU A 308 -3.93 0.72 16.59
N VAL A 309 -4.68 0.73 17.67
CA VAL A 309 -4.57 1.75 18.73
C VAL A 309 -4.32 1.07 20.07
N GLY A 310 -3.37 1.59 20.82
CA GLY A 310 -3.14 1.11 22.18
C GLY A 310 -1.90 1.71 22.82
N THR A 311 -1.76 1.42 24.11
CA THR A 311 -0.52 1.55 24.87
C THR A 311 0.54 0.58 24.31
N THR A 312 1.75 0.66 24.79
CA THR A 312 2.83 -0.26 24.41
C THR A 312 2.44 -1.72 24.59
N GLU A 313 1.87 -2.08 25.73
CA GLU A 313 1.47 -3.47 26.07
C GLU A 313 0.32 -3.96 25.18
N GLU A 314 -0.65 -3.10 24.90
CA GLU A 314 -1.78 -3.43 24.02
C GLU A 314 -1.33 -3.63 22.58
N LEU A 315 -0.42 -2.79 22.06
CA LEU A 315 0.12 -2.97 20.71
C LEU A 315 1.00 -4.22 20.61
N ILE A 316 1.81 -4.54 21.62
CA ILE A 316 2.54 -5.81 21.67
C ILE A 316 1.60 -7.01 21.59
N ALA A 317 0.50 -6.97 22.34
CA ALA A 317 -0.49 -8.05 22.31
C ALA A 317 -1.17 -8.17 20.94
N GLN A 318 -1.55 -7.03 20.32
CA GLN A 318 -2.14 -6.99 18.98
C GLN A 318 -1.17 -7.53 17.92
N PHE A 319 0.11 -7.14 17.96
CA PHE A 319 1.11 -7.58 16.97
C PHE A 319 1.40 -9.08 17.11
N ARG A 320 1.50 -9.60 18.34
CA ARG A 320 1.62 -11.05 18.60
C ARG A 320 0.41 -11.85 18.09
N GLN A 321 -0.80 -11.30 18.25
CA GLN A 321 -2.00 -11.94 17.71
C GLN A 321 -1.97 -12.00 16.19
N LEU A 322 -1.60 -10.91 15.52
CA LEU A 322 -1.48 -10.88 14.05
C LEU A 322 -0.42 -11.88 13.54
N GLU A 323 0.69 -12.01 14.24
CA GLU A 323 1.70 -13.02 13.92
C GLU A 323 1.17 -14.44 14.12
N ALA A 324 0.45 -14.71 15.23
CA ALA A 324 -0.19 -15.99 15.49
C ALA A 324 -1.27 -16.33 14.45
N ASP A 325 -1.97 -15.32 13.92
CA ASP A 325 -2.94 -15.45 12.82
C ASP A 325 -2.27 -15.71 11.46
N GLY A 326 -0.94 -15.70 11.39
CA GLY A 326 -0.14 -16.00 10.20
C GLY A 326 0.23 -14.79 9.34
N LEU A 327 0.12 -13.56 9.88
CA LEU A 327 0.65 -12.37 9.21
C LEU A 327 2.18 -12.42 9.19
N ARG A 328 2.79 -12.23 8.02
CA ARG A 328 4.25 -12.26 7.85
C ARG A 328 4.90 -10.89 7.93
N GLU A 329 4.20 -9.85 7.50
CA GLU A 329 4.72 -8.48 7.55
C GLU A 329 3.62 -7.49 7.96
N LEU A 330 3.91 -6.64 8.94
CA LEU A 330 3.07 -5.51 9.31
C LEU A 330 3.72 -4.23 8.75
N ILE A 331 3.02 -3.55 7.84
CA ILE A 331 3.48 -2.30 7.23
C ILE A 331 2.81 -1.14 7.96
N ILE A 332 3.59 -0.37 8.69
CA ILE A 332 3.12 0.76 9.49
C ILE A 332 3.05 2.01 8.63
N ALA A 333 1.93 2.72 8.67
CA ALA A 333 1.74 3.98 7.96
C ALA A 333 1.33 5.10 8.92
N THR A 334 1.73 6.32 8.61
CA THR A 334 1.23 7.54 9.27
C THR A 334 1.32 8.74 8.34
N GLY A 335 0.75 9.88 8.79
CA GLY A 335 0.88 11.18 8.13
C GLY A 335 2.35 11.60 8.00
N ASN A 336 2.66 12.38 6.94
CA ASN A 336 4.03 12.62 6.52
C ASN A 336 4.91 13.27 7.61
N GLU A 337 4.42 14.29 8.29
CA GLU A 337 5.19 15.05 9.30
C GLU A 337 5.53 14.24 10.56
N HIS A 338 4.73 13.23 10.89
CA HIS A 338 4.91 12.45 12.12
C HIS A 338 5.70 11.15 11.92
N LYS A 339 6.03 10.77 10.68
CA LYS A 339 6.64 9.47 10.37
C LYS A 339 7.95 9.19 11.11
N TRP A 340 8.81 10.19 11.27
CA TRP A 340 10.11 10.04 11.94
C TRP A 340 9.96 9.63 13.39
N ARG A 341 9.10 10.35 14.11
CA ARG A 341 8.82 10.09 15.52
C ARG A 341 8.12 8.77 15.70
N LEU A 342 7.05 8.52 14.94
CA LEU A 342 6.30 7.26 15.04
C LEU A 342 7.18 6.04 14.73
N ALA A 343 8.02 6.10 13.70
CA ALA A 343 8.92 5.01 13.36
C ALA A 343 9.86 4.70 14.53
N ALA A 344 10.45 5.72 15.17
CA ALA A 344 11.32 5.54 16.31
C ALA A 344 10.57 5.01 17.55
N ASP A 345 9.41 5.60 17.88
CA ASP A 345 8.63 5.25 19.07
C ASP A 345 8.11 3.79 18.97
N VAL A 346 7.50 3.40 17.84
CA VAL A 346 6.98 2.05 17.66
C VAL A 346 8.12 1.02 17.65
N MET A 347 9.25 1.31 16.99
CA MET A 347 10.39 0.41 17.00
C MET A 347 10.93 0.20 18.42
N ASN A 348 11.19 1.29 19.14
CA ASN A 348 11.85 1.21 20.44
C ASN A 348 10.95 0.72 21.58
N GLN A 349 9.67 1.12 21.57
CA GLN A 349 8.76 0.83 22.68
C GLN A 349 7.93 -0.45 22.45
N VAL A 350 7.69 -0.85 21.20
CA VAL A 350 6.83 -1.99 20.87
C VAL A 350 7.62 -3.12 20.22
N ILE A 351 8.19 -2.89 19.03
CA ILE A 351 8.76 -3.96 18.19
C ILE A 351 9.94 -4.66 18.88
N ARG A 352 10.86 -3.92 19.51
CA ARG A 352 12.00 -4.50 20.22
C ARG A 352 11.64 -5.29 21.49
N ARG A 353 10.38 -5.25 21.90
CA ARG A 353 9.85 -5.99 23.07
C ARG A 353 8.97 -7.20 22.69
N LEU A 354 8.81 -7.46 21.37
CA LEU A 354 8.16 -8.67 20.86
C LEU A 354 9.05 -9.89 21.03
#